data_aa516dcf6011c1d9358bbd404ca3c0b4
#
_entry.id   aa516dcf6011c1d9358bbd404ca3c0b4
#
_cell.length_a   1.000
_cell.length_b   1.000
_cell.length_c   1.000
_cell.angle_alpha   90.00
_cell.angle_beta   90.00
_cell.angle_gamma   90.00
#
_symmetry.space_group_name_H-M   'P 1'
#
loop_
_entity.id
_entity.type
_entity.pdbx_description
1 polymer ?
#
loop_
_entity_poly.entity_id
_entity_poly.type
_entity_poly.pdbx_seq_one_letter_code
_entity_poly.pdbx_strand_id
1 'polypeptide(L)'
;MATIKDVARLAGVGLGTASRAINGSGPVSPATLERVQKAIEELGFRPSHAARALLSGSSKMIGVYIPALSGTFFTPILQIIDTELRAAGLHMVVAFGVGLGDARRQAIEGIEFLIERGCDGLVVMTSALDEDDLAVAGSRLSRLVALNHNFATIPDQCFTVDHVLGGRLAARTLLDNGHRDIALLTGPMQLEDSVARIDGFLAELAAASIDTAAMWRREGDFSPASGWAAAQALVASGRKPTALFCANDEMAVGALSHFQEAGIRVPQDLSVLAYDDTPSAEYAAPRLTSVRMPWRQMTLNGINALLKLCYGLERPVERDFPVTVTMRASVANLRS
;
A
#
# COMPACT_ATOMS: atom_id res chain seq x y z
N MET A 1 -7.29 34.46 18.34
CA MET A 1 -6.06 33.98 17.70
C MET A 1 -5.41 35.17 17.01
N ALA A 2 -4.12 35.45 17.26
CA ALA A 2 -3.42 36.56 16.63
C ALA A 2 -3.39 36.40 15.10
N THR A 3 -3.48 37.48 14.36
CA THR A 3 -3.48 37.52 12.90
C THR A 3 -2.21 38.18 12.38
N ILE A 4 -1.88 38.00 11.09
CA ILE A 4 -0.77 38.69 10.45
C ILE A 4 -0.95 40.25 10.52
N LYS A 5 -2.18 40.72 10.57
CA LYS A 5 -2.47 42.16 10.75
C LYS A 5 -2.05 42.66 12.14
N ASP A 6 -2.21 41.83 13.17
CA ASP A 6 -1.76 42.15 14.53
C ASP A 6 -0.24 42.16 14.63
N VAL A 7 0.43 41.21 13.97
CA VAL A 7 1.91 41.19 13.86
C VAL A 7 2.42 42.44 13.13
N ALA A 8 1.81 42.81 12.00
CA ALA A 8 2.19 44.00 11.26
C ALA A 8 2.04 45.27 12.09
N ARG A 9 0.93 45.39 12.82
CA ARG A 9 0.64 46.51 13.71
C ARG A 9 1.65 46.61 14.85
N LEU A 10 1.92 45.49 15.53
CA LEU A 10 2.88 45.47 16.67
C LEU A 10 4.31 45.73 16.22
N ALA A 11 4.71 45.20 15.08
CA ALA A 11 6.05 45.40 14.49
C ALA A 11 6.22 46.78 13.85
N GLY A 12 5.15 47.60 13.73
CA GLY A 12 5.17 48.91 13.09
C GLY A 12 5.54 48.85 11.59
N VAL A 13 5.00 47.86 10.86
CA VAL A 13 5.25 47.67 9.44
C VAL A 13 3.96 47.48 8.65
N GLY A 14 4.02 47.67 7.34
CA GLY A 14 2.89 47.39 6.48
C GLY A 14 2.65 45.85 6.36
N LEU A 15 1.38 45.47 6.08
CA LEU A 15 0.99 44.05 5.94
C LEU A 15 1.85 43.27 4.94
N GLY A 16 2.19 43.89 3.79
CA GLY A 16 3.04 43.29 2.79
C GLY A 16 4.48 43.09 3.26
N THR A 17 5.00 43.98 4.15
CA THR A 17 6.34 43.82 4.73
C THR A 17 6.34 42.71 5.80
N ALA A 18 5.31 42.66 6.65
CA ALA A 18 5.15 41.55 7.60
C ALA A 18 5.04 40.22 6.86
N SER A 19 4.27 40.14 5.79
CA SER A 19 4.12 38.93 4.97
C SER A 19 5.48 38.50 4.36
N ARG A 20 6.24 39.43 3.78
CA ARG A 20 7.58 39.12 3.25
C ARG A 20 8.55 38.65 4.32
N ALA A 21 8.57 39.30 5.49
CA ALA A 21 9.41 38.90 6.61
C ALA A 21 9.07 37.49 7.14
N ILE A 22 7.78 37.17 7.23
CA ILE A 22 7.29 35.86 7.72
C ILE A 22 7.59 34.75 6.73
N ASN A 23 7.46 35.01 5.43
CA ASN A 23 7.55 34.00 4.37
C ASN A 23 8.93 33.95 3.66
N GLY A 24 9.83 34.87 3.95
CA GLY A 24 11.11 34.97 3.27
C GLY A 24 11.01 35.28 1.77
N SER A 25 9.88 35.86 1.31
CA SER A 25 9.53 36.01 -0.11
C SER A 25 10.03 37.30 -0.77
N GLY A 26 10.96 38.05 -0.14
CA GLY A 26 11.54 39.24 -0.71
C GLY A 26 12.46 39.98 0.27
N PRO A 27 13.16 41.02 -0.18
CA PRO A 27 14.13 41.75 0.64
C PRO A 27 13.41 42.47 1.80
N VAL A 28 13.86 42.19 3.01
CA VAL A 28 13.46 42.88 4.25
C VAL A 28 14.76 43.21 5.02
N SER A 29 14.86 44.46 5.53
CA SER A 29 16.05 44.83 6.29
C SER A 29 16.16 44.01 7.59
N PRO A 30 17.41 43.71 8.06
CA PRO A 30 17.62 42.94 9.27
C PRO A 30 16.87 43.52 10.50
N ALA A 31 16.87 44.83 10.67
CA ALA A 31 16.15 45.50 11.74
C ALA A 31 14.63 45.35 11.65
N THR A 32 14.07 45.27 10.44
CA THR A 32 12.64 45.01 10.25
C THR A 32 12.30 43.55 10.52
N LEU A 33 13.17 42.61 10.09
CA LEU A 33 13.00 41.20 10.36
C LEU A 33 12.96 40.93 11.87
N GLU A 34 13.89 41.52 12.62
CA GLU A 34 13.95 41.38 14.08
C GLU A 34 12.66 41.90 14.76
N ARG A 35 12.15 43.09 14.36
CA ARG A 35 10.90 43.62 14.90
C ARG A 35 9.71 42.70 14.63
N VAL A 36 9.64 42.14 13.42
CA VAL A 36 8.56 41.21 13.04
C VAL A 36 8.68 39.91 13.85
N GLN A 37 9.91 39.38 14.01
CA GLN A 37 10.15 38.18 14.80
C GLN A 37 9.71 38.35 16.25
N LYS A 38 10.09 39.47 16.89
CA LYS A 38 9.71 39.82 18.25
C LYS A 38 8.17 39.92 18.39
N ALA A 39 7.51 40.54 17.44
CA ALA A 39 6.06 40.64 17.42
C ALA A 39 5.35 39.28 17.27
N ILE A 40 5.94 38.35 16.49
CA ILE A 40 5.48 36.96 16.35
C ILE A 40 5.53 36.23 17.69
N GLU A 41 6.70 36.34 18.40
CA GLU A 41 6.90 35.70 19.69
C GLU A 41 5.95 36.26 20.75
N GLU A 42 5.82 37.60 20.86
CA GLU A 42 4.99 38.27 21.83
C GLU A 42 3.48 37.95 21.65
N LEU A 43 3.04 37.82 20.38
CA LEU A 43 1.64 37.51 20.07
C LEU A 43 1.35 36.00 20.03
N GLY A 44 2.37 35.15 20.14
CA GLY A 44 2.23 33.72 19.91
C GLY A 44 1.67 33.40 18.50
N PHE A 45 1.97 34.28 17.52
CA PHE A 45 1.42 34.13 16.17
C PHE A 45 2.05 32.93 15.46
N ARG A 46 1.19 32.05 14.99
CA ARG A 46 1.60 30.94 14.12
C ARG A 46 0.98 31.18 12.74
N PRO A 47 1.80 31.33 11.67
CA PRO A 47 1.29 31.43 10.32
C PRO A 47 0.40 30.23 10.00
N SER A 48 -0.83 30.46 9.52
CA SER A 48 -1.71 29.36 9.14
C SER A 48 -1.13 28.60 7.92
N HIS A 49 -1.24 27.27 7.94
CA HIS A 49 -0.83 26.44 6.80
C HIS A 49 -1.58 26.83 5.52
N ALA A 50 -2.89 27.15 5.63
CA ALA A 50 -3.70 27.60 4.51
C ALA A 50 -3.20 28.91 3.89
N ALA A 51 -2.78 29.89 4.71
CA ALA A 51 -2.24 31.15 4.20
C ALA A 51 -0.88 30.96 3.51
N ARG A 52 -0.03 30.07 4.01
CA ARG A 52 1.24 29.73 3.36
C ARG A 52 1.03 28.97 2.05
N ALA A 53 0.10 27.99 2.03
CA ALA A 53 -0.25 27.25 0.82
C ALA A 53 -0.77 28.15 -0.29
N LEU A 54 -1.58 29.16 0.08
CA LEU A 54 -2.11 30.13 -0.88
C LEU A 54 -0.99 30.99 -1.52
N LEU A 55 0.05 31.32 -0.77
CA LEU A 55 1.16 32.15 -1.23
C LEU A 55 2.22 31.35 -1.99
N SER A 56 2.48 30.11 -1.59
CA SER A 56 3.47 29.24 -2.21
C SER A 56 2.92 28.39 -3.35
N GLY A 57 1.60 28.31 -3.50
CA GLY A 57 0.92 27.41 -4.42
C GLY A 57 1.07 25.92 -4.06
N SER A 58 1.56 25.62 -2.83
CA SER A 58 1.79 24.25 -2.37
C SER A 58 1.42 24.13 -0.88
N SER A 59 0.67 23.07 -0.56
CA SER A 59 0.32 22.71 0.83
C SER A 59 1.45 21.96 1.54
N LYS A 60 2.43 21.44 0.78
CA LYS A 60 3.44 20.48 1.23
C LYS A 60 2.85 19.20 1.84
N MET A 61 1.67 18.83 1.40
CA MET A 61 0.99 17.60 1.80
C MET A 61 0.82 16.67 0.61
N ILE A 62 1.13 15.40 0.81
CA ILE A 62 0.82 14.30 -0.10
C ILE A 62 -0.27 13.45 0.52
N GLY A 63 -1.34 13.24 -0.23
CA GLY A 63 -2.43 12.34 0.14
C GLY A 63 -2.08 10.90 -0.18
N VAL A 64 -2.39 9.98 0.73
CA VAL A 64 -2.23 8.54 0.54
C VAL A 64 -3.55 7.86 0.85
N TYR A 65 -4.10 7.15 -0.13
CA TYR A 65 -5.28 6.30 0.08
C TYR A 65 -4.86 4.84 0.16
N ILE A 66 -5.36 4.13 1.19
CA ILE A 66 -5.25 2.68 1.37
C ILE A 66 -6.62 2.07 1.64
N PRO A 67 -6.89 0.78 1.25
CA PRO A 67 -8.20 0.16 1.42
C PRO A 67 -8.61 -0.05 2.88
N ALA A 68 -7.64 -0.28 3.77
CA ALA A 68 -7.88 -0.49 5.19
C ALA A 68 -6.65 -0.14 6.02
N LEU A 69 -6.85 0.31 7.25
CA LEU A 69 -5.78 0.54 8.22
C LEU A 69 -5.61 -0.66 9.18
N SER A 70 -6.15 -1.81 8.83
CA SER A 70 -6.03 -3.06 9.56
C SER A 70 -4.91 -3.93 8.98
N GLY A 71 -4.40 -4.86 9.81
CA GLY A 71 -3.36 -5.79 9.41
C GLY A 71 -1.95 -5.20 9.40
N THR A 72 -0.99 -6.01 8.93
CA THR A 72 0.45 -5.68 8.97
C THR A 72 1.01 -5.29 7.61
N PHE A 73 0.20 -5.37 6.53
CA PHE A 73 0.65 -5.16 5.17
C PHE A 73 0.96 -3.68 4.86
N PHE A 74 0.02 -2.76 5.15
CA PHE A 74 0.18 -1.35 4.76
C PHE A 74 1.15 -0.56 5.65
N THR A 75 1.35 -0.98 6.91
CA THR A 75 2.18 -0.23 7.87
C THR A 75 3.62 -0.01 7.39
N PRO A 76 4.37 -1.01 6.92
CA PRO A 76 5.73 -0.80 6.39
C PRO A 76 5.76 0.12 5.17
N ILE A 77 4.74 0.05 4.32
CA ILE A 77 4.62 0.88 3.12
C ILE A 77 4.41 2.34 3.51
N LEU A 78 3.47 2.62 4.42
CA LEU A 78 3.23 3.96 4.94
C LEU A 78 4.47 4.54 5.63
N GLN A 79 5.26 3.72 6.35
CA GLN A 79 6.52 4.15 6.95
C GLN A 79 7.55 4.58 5.90
N ILE A 80 7.66 3.86 4.78
CA ILE A 80 8.53 4.23 3.67
C ILE A 80 8.09 5.56 3.08
N ILE A 81 6.78 5.71 2.80
CA ILE A 81 6.21 6.94 2.25
C ILE A 81 6.48 8.13 3.19
N ASP A 82 6.16 8.00 4.47
CA ASP A 82 6.36 9.08 5.45
C ASP A 82 7.84 9.47 5.59
N THR A 83 8.74 8.48 5.59
CA THR A 83 10.19 8.72 5.67
C THR A 83 10.70 9.54 4.48
N GLU A 84 10.31 9.16 3.26
CA GLU A 84 10.73 9.85 2.03
C GLU A 84 10.13 11.26 1.91
N LEU A 85 8.86 11.41 2.30
CA LEU A 85 8.19 12.71 2.31
C LEU A 85 8.82 13.66 3.32
N ARG A 86 9.09 13.20 4.55
CA ARG A 86 9.77 14.01 5.58
C ARG A 86 11.17 14.43 5.14
N ALA A 87 11.93 13.53 4.51
CA ALA A 87 13.25 13.86 3.96
C ALA A 87 13.17 14.98 2.88
N ALA A 88 12.02 15.10 2.18
CA ALA A 88 11.74 16.17 1.23
C ALA A 88 11.05 17.41 1.87
N GLY A 89 10.87 17.45 3.19
CA GLY A 89 10.19 18.54 3.89
C GLY A 89 8.67 18.59 3.66
N LEU A 90 8.07 17.41 3.39
CA LEU A 90 6.65 17.23 3.10
C LEU A 90 5.97 16.42 4.21
N HIS A 91 4.65 16.41 4.22
CA HIS A 91 3.83 15.69 5.18
C HIS A 91 2.87 14.72 4.47
N MET A 92 2.62 13.57 5.09
CA MET A 92 1.64 12.60 4.64
C MET A 92 0.28 12.88 5.27
N VAL A 93 -0.79 12.78 4.46
CA VAL A 93 -2.19 12.73 4.92
C VAL A 93 -2.77 11.41 4.44
N VAL A 94 -3.28 10.60 5.35
CA VAL A 94 -3.81 9.26 5.01
C VAL A 94 -5.33 9.30 5.05
N ALA A 95 -5.97 8.82 3.99
CA ALA A 95 -7.35 8.40 3.94
C ALA A 95 -7.40 6.89 3.79
N PHE A 96 -8.36 6.25 4.41
CA PHE A 96 -8.48 4.79 4.34
C PHE A 96 -9.94 4.35 4.36
N GLY A 97 -10.18 3.21 3.72
CA GLY A 97 -11.45 2.51 3.80
C GLY A 97 -11.57 1.73 5.11
N VAL A 98 -12.75 1.21 5.38
CA VAL A 98 -12.99 0.39 6.59
C VAL A 98 -12.76 -1.11 6.34
N GLY A 99 -12.34 -1.49 5.13
CA GLY A 99 -12.09 -2.89 4.75
C GLY A 99 -13.35 -3.74 4.57
N LEU A 100 -14.55 -3.14 4.69
CA LEU A 100 -15.85 -3.81 4.57
C LEU A 100 -16.77 -2.97 3.67
N GLY A 101 -17.67 -3.63 2.95
CA GLY A 101 -18.64 -2.98 2.09
C GLY A 101 -18.09 -2.60 0.70
N ASP A 102 -18.57 -1.50 0.13
CA ASP A 102 -18.21 -1.05 -1.21
C ASP A 102 -16.82 -0.39 -1.22
N ALA A 103 -15.80 -1.18 -1.55
CA ALA A 103 -14.39 -0.73 -1.59
C ALA A 103 -14.18 0.37 -2.64
N ARG A 104 -14.87 0.31 -3.79
CA ARG A 104 -14.78 1.32 -4.86
C ARG A 104 -15.28 2.67 -4.37
N ARG A 105 -16.47 2.69 -3.77
CA ARG A 105 -17.06 3.91 -3.21
C ARG A 105 -16.17 4.53 -2.13
N GLN A 106 -15.64 3.71 -1.21
CA GLN A 106 -14.74 4.17 -0.16
C GLN A 106 -13.44 4.78 -0.72
N ALA A 107 -12.92 4.24 -1.82
CA ALA A 107 -11.75 4.78 -2.49
C ALA A 107 -12.05 6.15 -3.12
N ILE A 108 -13.17 6.30 -3.79
CA ILE A 108 -13.62 7.57 -4.36
C ILE A 108 -13.75 8.63 -3.26
N GLU A 109 -14.53 8.35 -2.21
CA GLU A 109 -14.72 9.25 -1.06
C GLU A 109 -13.39 9.63 -0.38
N GLY A 110 -12.46 8.67 -0.25
CA GLY A 110 -11.14 8.90 0.31
C GLY A 110 -10.26 9.80 -0.56
N ILE A 111 -10.30 9.65 -1.88
CA ILE A 111 -9.58 10.52 -2.82
C ILE A 111 -10.17 11.93 -2.80
N GLU A 112 -11.49 12.08 -2.83
CA GLU A 112 -12.16 13.37 -2.70
C GLU A 112 -11.75 14.09 -1.43
N PHE A 113 -11.78 13.39 -0.28
CA PHE A 113 -11.31 13.94 1.00
C PHE A 113 -9.88 14.48 0.92
N LEU A 114 -8.95 13.74 0.31
CA LEU A 114 -7.55 14.16 0.18
C LEU A 114 -7.40 15.40 -0.72
N ILE A 115 -8.21 15.48 -1.78
CA ILE A 115 -8.27 16.64 -2.68
C ILE A 115 -8.79 17.87 -1.95
N GLU A 116 -9.90 17.74 -1.20
CA GLU A 116 -10.49 18.80 -0.40
C GLU A 116 -9.53 19.32 0.68
N ARG A 117 -8.68 18.47 1.23
CA ARG A 117 -7.60 18.85 2.16
C ARG A 117 -6.45 19.58 1.47
N GLY A 118 -6.50 19.72 0.17
CA GLY A 118 -5.53 20.48 -0.61
C GLY A 118 -4.20 19.75 -0.78
N CYS A 119 -4.17 18.42 -0.76
CA CYS A 119 -2.96 17.66 -1.02
C CYS A 119 -2.40 18.01 -2.40
N ASP A 120 -1.08 18.20 -2.51
CA ASP A 120 -0.41 18.60 -3.74
C ASP A 120 -0.34 17.46 -4.76
N GLY A 121 -0.32 16.21 -4.29
CA GLY A 121 -0.33 15.00 -5.08
C GLY A 121 -0.91 13.83 -4.29
N LEU A 122 -1.17 12.72 -4.97
CA LEU A 122 -1.86 11.56 -4.45
C LEU A 122 -1.07 10.27 -4.70
N VAL A 123 -1.03 9.39 -3.69
CA VAL A 123 -0.68 7.98 -3.82
C VAL A 123 -1.95 7.17 -3.59
N VAL A 124 -2.31 6.33 -4.54
CA VAL A 124 -3.51 5.49 -4.44
C VAL A 124 -3.08 4.02 -4.45
N MET A 125 -3.52 3.28 -3.43
CA MET A 125 -3.21 1.86 -3.26
C MET A 125 -4.51 1.07 -3.16
N THR A 126 -5.13 0.81 -4.29
CA THR A 126 -6.33 -0.04 -4.38
C THR A 126 -6.51 -0.53 -5.80
N SER A 127 -6.95 -1.76 -5.96
CA SER A 127 -7.40 -2.35 -7.23
C SER A 127 -8.94 -2.34 -7.38
N ALA A 128 -9.63 -1.57 -6.53
CA ALA A 128 -11.09 -1.44 -6.58
C ALA A 128 -11.59 -0.34 -7.53
N LEU A 129 -10.68 0.49 -8.05
CA LEU A 129 -10.99 1.57 -9.00
C LEU A 129 -10.77 1.12 -10.44
N ASP A 130 -11.60 1.60 -11.34
CA ASP A 130 -11.42 1.46 -12.79
C ASP A 130 -10.98 2.78 -13.47
N GLU A 131 -10.78 2.76 -14.79
CA GLU A 131 -10.35 3.92 -15.57
C GLU A 131 -11.30 5.13 -15.43
N ASP A 132 -12.60 4.89 -15.36
CA ASP A 132 -13.61 5.94 -15.27
C ASP A 132 -13.53 6.66 -13.92
N ASP A 133 -13.10 5.97 -12.87
CA ASP A 133 -12.96 6.54 -11.54
C ASP A 133 -11.81 7.55 -11.44
N LEU A 134 -10.84 7.51 -12.36
CA LEU A 134 -9.77 8.50 -12.40
C LEU A 134 -10.28 9.94 -12.56
N ALA A 135 -11.51 10.11 -13.06
CA ALA A 135 -12.15 11.42 -13.16
C ALA A 135 -12.28 12.12 -11.81
N VAL A 136 -12.38 11.37 -10.69
CA VAL A 136 -12.44 11.91 -9.33
C VAL A 136 -11.19 12.72 -8.98
N ALA A 137 -10.03 12.33 -9.51
CA ALA A 137 -8.78 13.04 -9.27
C ALA A 137 -8.74 14.43 -9.91
N GLY A 138 -9.57 14.69 -10.94
CA GLY A 138 -9.68 15.98 -11.60
C GLY A 138 -8.33 16.56 -11.99
N SER A 139 -8.02 17.79 -11.56
CA SER A 139 -6.73 18.43 -11.82
C SER A 139 -5.54 17.75 -11.13
N ARG A 140 -5.76 16.85 -10.19
CA ARG A 140 -4.72 16.07 -9.49
C ARG A 140 -4.29 14.82 -10.27
N LEU A 141 -4.99 14.44 -11.33
CA LEU A 141 -4.66 13.25 -12.12
C LEU A 141 -3.19 13.27 -12.62
N SER A 142 -2.68 14.42 -13.04
CA SER A 142 -1.28 14.57 -13.42
C SER A 142 -0.27 14.47 -12.28
N ARG A 143 -0.75 14.39 -11.03
CA ARG A 143 0.02 14.29 -9.79
C ARG A 143 -0.50 13.15 -8.92
N LEU A 144 -0.99 12.09 -9.55
CA LEU A 144 -1.42 10.85 -8.91
C LEU A 144 -0.43 9.75 -9.27
N VAL A 145 -0.11 8.89 -8.32
CA VAL A 145 0.64 7.65 -8.52
C VAL A 145 -0.18 6.50 -7.97
N ALA A 146 -0.34 5.46 -8.77
CA ALA A 146 -0.97 4.21 -8.37
C ALA A 146 0.10 3.18 -7.97
N LEU A 147 -0.06 2.56 -6.80
CA LEU A 147 0.77 1.44 -6.34
C LEU A 147 -0.08 0.18 -6.33
N ASN A 148 0.46 -0.89 -6.91
CA ASN A 148 -0.19 -2.19 -7.04
C ASN A 148 -1.47 -2.17 -7.90
N HIS A 149 -1.56 -1.24 -8.82
CA HIS A 149 -2.64 -1.17 -9.80
C HIS A 149 -2.14 -0.55 -11.10
N ASN A 150 -2.81 -0.86 -12.20
CA ASN A 150 -2.43 -0.39 -13.53
C ASN A 150 -3.62 0.33 -14.17
N PHE A 151 -3.40 1.58 -14.57
CA PHE A 151 -4.35 2.37 -15.34
C PHE A 151 -3.76 2.62 -16.72
N ALA A 152 -4.47 2.24 -17.79
CA ALA A 152 -4.02 2.43 -19.17
C ALA A 152 -3.89 3.91 -19.53
N THR A 153 -4.69 4.78 -18.92
CA THR A 153 -4.69 6.24 -19.13
C THR A 153 -3.43 6.91 -18.57
N ILE A 154 -2.83 6.36 -17.50
CA ILE A 154 -1.66 6.94 -16.81
C ILE A 154 -0.56 5.89 -16.53
N PRO A 155 -0.12 5.12 -17.54
CA PRO A 155 0.79 3.98 -17.35
C PRO A 155 2.12 4.40 -16.69
N ASP A 156 2.59 5.61 -16.99
CA ASP A 156 3.82 6.16 -16.40
C ASP A 156 3.70 6.56 -14.93
N GLN A 157 2.51 6.53 -14.37
CA GLN A 157 2.22 6.83 -12.96
C GLN A 157 1.83 5.57 -12.17
N CYS A 158 1.85 4.40 -12.83
CA CYS A 158 1.51 3.12 -12.22
C CYS A 158 2.77 2.32 -11.89
N PHE A 159 2.78 1.74 -10.69
CA PHE A 159 3.87 0.90 -10.17
C PHE A 159 3.26 -0.38 -9.62
N THR A 160 3.40 -1.47 -10.37
CA THR A 160 2.84 -2.78 -10.04
C THR A 160 3.81 -3.91 -10.40
N VAL A 161 3.47 -5.12 -10.04
CA VAL A 161 4.21 -6.35 -10.38
C VAL A 161 3.38 -7.22 -11.33
N ASP A 162 4.01 -8.22 -11.91
CA ASP A 162 3.31 -9.28 -12.64
C ASP A 162 2.70 -10.30 -11.66
N HIS A 163 1.43 -10.09 -11.28
CA HIS A 163 0.70 -10.99 -10.40
C HIS A 163 0.41 -12.35 -11.04
N VAL A 164 0.27 -12.43 -12.37
CA VAL A 164 0.11 -13.70 -13.07
C VAL A 164 1.38 -14.53 -12.94
N LEU A 165 2.55 -13.93 -13.15
CA LEU A 165 3.83 -14.58 -12.90
C LEU A 165 3.98 -14.99 -11.43
N GLY A 166 3.57 -14.13 -10.49
CA GLY A 166 3.59 -14.44 -9.06
C GLY A 166 2.77 -15.70 -8.72
N GLY A 167 1.55 -15.80 -9.26
CA GLY A 167 0.71 -16.99 -9.14
C GLY A 167 1.35 -18.25 -9.74
N ARG A 168 1.94 -18.13 -10.94
CA ARG A 168 2.69 -19.24 -11.56
C ARG A 168 3.85 -19.70 -10.70
N LEU A 169 4.63 -18.79 -10.13
CA LEU A 169 5.74 -19.11 -9.25
C LEU A 169 5.26 -19.83 -7.98
N ALA A 170 4.12 -19.45 -7.42
CA ALA A 170 3.51 -20.15 -6.29
C ALA A 170 3.18 -21.61 -6.66
N ALA A 171 2.50 -21.82 -7.78
CA ALA A 171 2.17 -23.18 -8.27
C ALA A 171 3.42 -24.02 -8.54
N ARG A 172 4.39 -23.47 -9.27
CA ARG A 172 5.68 -24.16 -9.55
C ARG A 172 6.38 -24.57 -8.28
N THR A 173 6.44 -23.69 -7.29
CA THR A 173 7.07 -24.00 -6.01
C THR A 173 6.45 -25.23 -5.36
N LEU A 174 5.13 -25.34 -5.35
CA LEU A 174 4.45 -26.51 -4.80
C LEU A 174 4.69 -27.76 -5.66
N LEU A 175 4.57 -27.63 -6.98
CA LEU A 175 4.79 -28.74 -7.94
C LEU A 175 6.20 -29.28 -7.89
N ASP A 176 7.21 -28.40 -7.79
CA ASP A 176 8.63 -28.77 -7.70
C ASP A 176 8.96 -29.48 -6.39
N ASN A 177 8.21 -29.19 -5.33
CA ASN A 177 8.30 -29.93 -4.07
C ASN A 177 7.40 -31.19 -4.02
N GLY A 178 6.80 -31.60 -5.14
CA GLY A 178 6.06 -32.86 -5.25
C GLY A 178 4.59 -32.79 -4.91
N HIS A 179 4.05 -31.62 -4.55
CA HIS A 179 2.64 -31.47 -4.22
C HIS A 179 1.77 -31.58 -5.49
N ARG A 180 0.67 -32.32 -5.39
CA ARG A 180 -0.32 -32.50 -6.46
C ARG A 180 -1.74 -32.31 -5.98
N ASP A 181 -2.07 -32.69 -4.74
CA ASP A 181 -3.33 -32.41 -4.09
C ASP A 181 -3.16 -31.11 -3.27
N ILE A 182 -3.68 -30.04 -3.81
CA ILE A 182 -3.45 -28.68 -3.32
C ILE A 182 -4.81 -28.01 -3.05
N ALA A 183 -4.95 -27.40 -1.87
CA ALA A 183 -6.06 -26.52 -1.55
C ALA A 183 -5.71 -25.06 -1.85
N LEU A 184 -6.72 -24.24 -2.12
CA LEU A 184 -6.58 -22.85 -2.51
C LEU A 184 -7.44 -21.93 -1.65
N LEU A 185 -6.80 -20.95 -1.00
CA LEU A 185 -7.46 -19.83 -0.33
C LEU A 185 -7.19 -18.55 -1.13
N THR A 186 -8.21 -18.09 -1.85
CA THR A 186 -8.10 -16.88 -2.68
C THR A 186 -8.27 -15.63 -1.83
N GLY A 187 -7.85 -14.47 -2.34
CA GLY A 187 -8.34 -13.17 -1.88
C GLY A 187 -9.71 -12.86 -2.48
N PRO A 188 -10.22 -11.62 -2.25
CA PRO A 188 -11.45 -11.14 -2.85
C PRO A 188 -11.36 -11.16 -4.38
N MET A 189 -12.27 -11.91 -5.04
CA MET A 189 -12.20 -12.14 -6.49
C MET A 189 -12.78 -10.99 -7.33
N GLN A 190 -13.23 -9.91 -6.68
CA GLN A 190 -13.57 -8.65 -7.35
C GLN A 190 -12.35 -7.72 -7.55
N LEU A 191 -11.19 -8.07 -6.98
CA LEU A 191 -9.95 -7.28 -7.09
C LEU A 191 -9.06 -7.86 -8.20
N GLU A 192 -8.61 -7.02 -9.13
CA GLU A 192 -7.84 -7.43 -10.31
C GLU A 192 -6.53 -8.16 -9.95
N ASP A 193 -5.80 -7.68 -8.96
CA ASP A 193 -4.56 -8.29 -8.50
C ASP A 193 -4.80 -9.67 -7.87
N SER A 194 -5.94 -9.87 -7.19
CA SER A 194 -6.36 -11.17 -6.69
C SER A 194 -6.67 -12.14 -7.84
N VAL A 195 -7.46 -11.69 -8.81
CA VAL A 195 -7.81 -12.49 -10.00
C VAL A 195 -6.55 -12.88 -10.77
N ALA A 196 -5.69 -11.92 -11.11
CA ALA A 196 -4.45 -12.17 -11.85
C ALA A 196 -3.54 -13.20 -11.16
N ARG A 197 -3.41 -13.12 -9.85
CA ARG A 197 -2.63 -14.06 -9.01
C ARG A 197 -3.20 -15.47 -9.09
N ILE A 198 -4.51 -15.61 -8.96
CA ILE A 198 -5.19 -16.91 -8.97
C ILE A 198 -5.20 -17.51 -10.38
N ASP A 199 -5.40 -16.70 -11.40
CA ASP A 199 -5.37 -17.18 -12.81
C ASP A 199 -3.97 -17.72 -13.15
N GLY A 200 -2.90 -17.03 -12.76
CA GLY A 200 -1.55 -17.53 -12.94
C GLY A 200 -1.31 -18.85 -12.22
N PHE A 201 -1.79 -18.97 -10.98
CA PHE A 201 -1.67 -20.19 -10.18
C PHE A 201 -2.40 -21.37 -10.83
N LEU A 202 -3.66 -21.19 -11.22
CA LEU A 202 -4.48 -22.23 -11.83
C LEU A 202 -3.98 -22.63 -13.20
N ALA A 203 -3.52 -21.66 -14.02
CA ALA A 203 -2.95 -21.94 -15.33
C ALA A 203 -1.71 -22.85 -15.25
N GLU A 204 -0.82 -22.63 -14.26
CA GLU A 204 0.37 -23.45 -14.07
C GLU A 204 0.02 -24.85 -13.57
N LEU A 205 -0.98 -25.00 -12.69
CA LEU A 205 -1.48 -26.32 -12.27
C LEU A 205 -2.10 -27.09 -13.43
N ALA A 206 -2.91 -26.42 -14.26
CA ALA A 206 -3.51 -27.02 -15.45
C ALA A 206 -2.43 -27.48 -16.45
N ALA A 207 -1.38 -26.69 -16.67
CA ALA A 207 -0.23 -27.08 -17.50
C ALA A 207 0.49 -28.33 -16.97
N ALA A 208 0.46 -28.54 -15.64
CA ALA A 208 0.96 -29.76 -14.99
C ALA A 208 -0.06 -30.93 -14.94
N SER A 209 -1.18 -30.82 -15.68
CA SER A 209 -2.26 -31.81 -15.75
C SER A 209 -2.95 -32.09 -14.41
N ILE A 210 -3.03 -31.09 -13.54
CA ILE A 210 -3.80 -31.15 -12.29
C ILE A 210 -5.23 -30.69 -12.55
N ASP A 211 -6.21 -31.49 -12.12
CA ASP A 211 -7.62 -31.11 -12.18
C ASP A 211 -7.92 -30.03 -11.14
N THR A 212 -8.05 -28.79 -11.62
CA THR A 212 -8.37 -27.64 -10.78
C THR A 212 -9.85 -27.52 -10.45
N ALA A 213 -10.75 -28.25 -11.16
CA ALA A 213 -12.19 -28.20 -10.91
C ALA A 213 -12.58 -28.92 -9.60
N ALA A 214 -11.87 -30.00 -9.26
CA ALA A 214 -12.09 -30.76 -8.03
C ALA A 214 -11.35 -30.19 -6.80
N MET A 215 -10.54 -29.16 -7.00
CA MET A 215 -9.73 -28.55 -5.94
C MET A 215 -10.61 -27.94 -4.85
N TRP A 216 -10.23 -28.16 -3.59
CA TRP A 216 -10.84 -27.40 -2.50
C TRP A 216 -10.45 -25.93 -2.62
N ARG A 217 -11.46 -25.07 -2.68
CA ARG A 217 -11.27 -23.63 -2.83
C ARG A 217 -12.17 -22.86 -1.89
N ARG A 218 -11.65 -21.79 -1.33
CA ARG A 218 -12.41 -20.82 -0.54
C ARG A 218 -11.93 -19.40 -0.81
N GLU A 219 -12.84 -18.46 -0.83
CA GLU A 219 -12.52 -17.03 -0.90
C GLU A 219 -12.36 -16.48 0.51
N GLY A 220 -11.32 -15.67 0.73
CA GLY A 220 -11.05 -14.87 1.91
C GLY A 220 -11.09 -13.37 1.59
N ASP A 221 -10.87 -12.56 2.59
CA ASP A 221 -10.89 -11.10 2.53
C ASP A 221 -9.51 -10.47 2.82
N PHE A 222 -8.44 -11.25 2.68
CA PHE A 222 -7.07 -10.91 3.04
C PHE A 222 -6.80 -10.75 4.54
N SER A 223 -7.79 -10.93 5.42
CA SER A 223 -7.60 -10.87 6.87
C SER A 223 -7.13 -12.19 7.49
N PRO A 224 -6.41 -12.17 8.62
CA PRO A 224 -6.08 -13.38 9.37
C PRO A 224 -7.33 -14.15 9.81
N ALA A 225 -8.42 -13.45 10.12
CA ALA A 225 -9.68 -14.06 10.54
C ALA A 225 -10.30 -14.92 9.43
N SER A 226 -10.28 -14.45 8.18
CA SER A 226 -10.76 -15.24 7.03
C SER A 226 -9.86 -16.44 6.76
N GLY A 227 -8.55 -16.29 6.97
CA GLY A 227 -7.59 -17.40 6.90
C GLY A 227 -7.87 -18.50 7.91
N TRP A 228 -8.11 -18.11 9.16
CA TRP A 228 -8.49 -19.04 10.24
C TRP A 228 -9.80 -19.77 9.92
N ALA A 229 -10.84 -19.03 9.50
CA ALA A 229 -12.13 -19.60 9.12
C ALA A 229 -12.04 -20.54 7.90
N ALA A 230 -11.16 -20.24 6.95
CA ALA A 230 -10.92 -21.09 5.79
C ALA A 230 -10.24 -22.40 6.21
N ALA A 231 -9.21 -22.33 7.07
CA ALA A 231 -8.53 -23.52 7.61
C ALA A 231 -9.49 -24.40 8.41
N GLN A 232 -10.36 -23.81 9.25
CA GLN A 232 -11.42 -24.53 9.97
C GLN A 232 -12.35 -25.28 9.00
N ALA A 233 -12.77 -24.61 7.91
CA ALA A 233 -13.64 -25.24 6.92
C ALA A 233 -12.92 -26.36 6.14
N LEU A 234 -11.63 -26.21 5.86
CA LEU A 234 -10.83 -27.27 5.23
C LEU A 234 -10.76 -28.49 6.11
N VAL A 235 -10.46 -28.34 7.40
CA VAL A 235 -10.42 -29.44 8.38
C VAL A 235 -11.80 -30.10 8.50
N ALA A 236 -12.87 -29.31 8.64
CA ALA A 236 -14.23 -29.82 8.74
C ALA A 236 -14.72 -30.55 7.48
N SER A 237 -14.15 -30.25 6.31
CA SER A 237 -14.48 -30.93 5.07
C SER A 237 -14.00 -32.39 5.00
N GLY A 238 -13.11 -32.79 5.89
CA GLY A 238 -12.45 -34.10 5.89
C GLY A 238 -11.44 -34.30 4.76
N ARG A 239 -11.22 -33.31 3.89
CA ARG A 239 -10.18 -33.37 2.84
C ARG A 239 -8.78 -33.25 3.46
N LYS A 240 -7.80 -33.90 2.85
CA LYS A 240 -6.41 -33.95 3.31
C LYS A 240 -5.47 -33.57 2.18
N PRO A 241 -5.51 -32.34 1.65
CA PRO A 241 -4.55 -31.92 0.65
C PRO A 241 -3.14 -31.94 1.25
N THR A 242 -2.14 -32.06 0.40
CA THR A 242 -0.72 -32.01 0.81
C THR A 242 -0.20 -30.59 0.98
N ALA A 243 -0.85 -29.60 0.36
CA ALA A 243 -0.50 -28.21 0.47
C ALA A 243 -1.74 -27.30 0.44
N LEU A 244 -1.62 -26.12 1.06
CA LEU A 244 -2.53 -25.00 0.95
C LEU A 244 -1.76 -23.80 0.38
N PHE A 245 -2.25 -23.22 -0.72
CA PHE A 245 -1.83 -21.90 -1.17
C PHE A 245 -2.78 -20.85 -0.62
N CYS A 246 -2.24 -19.86 0.10
CA CYS A 246 -2.95 -18.68 0.57
C CYS A 246 -2.55 -17.47 -0.27
N ALA A 247 -3.54 -16.73 -0.77
CA ALA A 247 -3.30 -15.59 -1.66
C ALA A 247 -2.63 -14.39 -0.97
N ASN A 248 -2.46 -14.39 0.36
CA ASN A 248 -1.58 -13.48 1.08
C ASN A 248 -1.04 -14.10 2.38
N ASP A 249 -0.05 -13.42 3.00
CA ASP A 249 0.59 -13.87 4.24
C ASP A 249 -0.34 -13.79 5.45
N GLU A 250 -1.21 -12.78 5.52
CA GLU A 250 -2.08 -12.61 6.69
C GLU A 250 -3.11 -13.74 6.81
N MET A 251 -3.71 -14.15 5.70
CA MET A 251 -4.56 -15.35 5.70
C MET A 251 -3.78 -16.61 6.02
N ALA A 252 -2.54 -16.72 5.54
CA ALA A 252 -1.68 -17.87 5.86
C ALA A 252 -1.38 -17.93 7.36
N VAL A 253 -1.10 -16.81 8.02
CA VAL A 253 -0.91 -16.73 9.49
C VAL A 253 -2.17 -17.15 10.22
N GLY A 254 -3.34 -16.69 9.78
CA GLY A 254 -4.63 -17.14 10.34
C GLY A 254 -4.85 -18.65 10.20
N ALA A 255 -4.53 -19.19 9.01
CA ALA A 255 -4.62 -20.62 8.75
C ALA A 255 -3.65 -21.43 9.62
N LEU A 256 -2.40 -20.99 9.78
CA LEU A 256 -1.42 -21.61 10.67
C LEU A 256 -1.92 -21.69 12.13
N SER A 257 -2.56 -20.61 12.61
CA SER A 257 -3.13 -20.58 13.96
C SER A 257 -4.18 -21.69 14.14
N HIS A 258 -5.13 -21.83 13.20
CA HIS A 258 -6.12 -22.90 13.28
C HIS A 258 -5.51 -24.30 13.13
N PHE A 259 -4.55 -24.50 12.22
CA PHE A 259 -3.89 -25.80 12.08
C PHE A 259 -3.18 -26.22 13.35
N GLN A 260 -2.52 -25.29 14.05
CA GLN A 260 -1.90 -25.56 15.35
C GLN A 260 -2.93 -26.01 16.40
N GLU A 261 -4.09 -25.33 16.48
CA GLU A 261 -5.19 -25.71 17.39
C GLU A 261 -5.76 -27.09 17.05
N ALA A 262 -5.85 -27.42 15.76
CA ALA A 262 -6.34 -28.72 15.27
C ALA A 262 -5.28 -29.85 15.35
N GLY A 263 -4.06 -29.57 15.82
CA GLY A 263 -2.98 -30.54 15.90
C GLY A 263 -2.38 -30.94 14.55
N ILE A 264 -2.59 -30.14 13.49
CA ILE A 264 -2.03 -30.34 12.16
C ILE A 264 -0.67 -29.67 12.09
N ARG A 265 0.36 -30.45 11.82
CA ARG A 265 1.74 -29.96 11.78
C ARG A 265 2.08 -29.41 10.39
N VAL A 266 2.53 -28.17 10.36
CA VAL A 266 3.04 -27.54 9.14
C VAL A 266 4.58 -27.53 9.22
N PRO A 267 5.30 -28.08 8.24
CA PRO A 267 4.83 -28.61 6.95
C PRO A 267 4.58 -30.12 6.90
N GLN A 268 4.70 -30.89 8.02
CA GLN A 268 4.76 -32.35 8.02
C GLN A 268 3.44 -33.01 7.57
N ASP A 269 2.30 -32.46 8.00
CA ASP A 269 0.98 -33.00 7.64
C ASP A 269 0.34 -32.21 6.49
N LEU A 270 0.67 -30.92 6.37
CA LEU A 270 0.18 -29.99 5.35
C LEU A 270 1.20 -28.86 5.12
N SER A 271 1.63 -28.66 3.90
CA SER A 271 2.45 -27.49 3.52
C SER A 271 1.59 -26.25 3.37
N VAL A 272 2.13 -25.09 3.73
CA VAL A 272 1.47 -23.78 3.52
C VAL A 272 2.41 -22.86 2.74
N LEU A 273 1.95 -22.36 1.59
CA LEU A 273 2.63 -21.36 0.78
C LEU A 273 1.78 -20.09 0.76
N ALA A 274 2.42 -18.94 0.93
CA ALA A 274 1.78 -17.64 1.04
C ALA A 274 2.20 -16.68 -0.08
N TYR A 275 1.79 -15.43 0.01
CA TYR A 275 2.09 -14.37 -0.95
C TYR A 275 2.27 -13.04 -0.22
N ASP A 276 3.10 -12.15 -0.73
CA ASP A 276 3.52 -10.80 -0.34
C ASP A 276 4.94 -10.75 0.25
N ASP A 277 5.36 -11.75 1.02
CA ASP A 277 6.62 -11.81 1.79
C ASP A 277 6.77 -10.63 2.77
N THR A 278 5.71 -10.40 3.55
CA THR A 278 5.65 -9.39 4.61
C THR A 278 6.46 -9.82 5.84
N PRO A 279 6.74 -8.92 6.80
CA PRO A 279 7.35 -9.30 8.07
C PRO A 279 6.59 -10.42 8.81
N SER A 280 5.26 -10.53 8.64
CA SER A 280 4.45 -11.61 9.22
C SER A 280 4.89 -12.98 8.72
N ALA A 281 5.30 -13.11 7.46
CA ALA A 281 5.81 -14.38 6.91
C ALA A 281 7.15 -14.78 7.53
N GLU A 282 8.02 -13.79 7.78
CA GLU A 282 9.35 -14.03 8.35
C GLU A 282 9.30 -14.50 9.80
N TYR A 283 8.35 -13.98 10.59
CA TYR A 283 8.24 -14.25 12.02
C TYR A 283 7.13 -15.24 12.38
N ALA A 284 6.40 -15.79 11.41
CA ALA A 284 5.44 -16.87 11.63
C ALA A 284 6.12 -18.16 12.14
N ALA A 285 5.36 -19.03 12.77
CA ALA A 285 5.81 -20.33 13.24
C ALA A 285 4.93 -21.46 12.68
N PRO A 286 5.45 -22.24 11.69
CA PRO A 286 6.75 -22.13 11.03
C PRO A 286 6.86 -20.86 10.15
N ARG A 287 8.11 -20.39 9.88
CA ARG A 287 8.32 -19.28 8.96
C ARG A 287 7.77 -19.61 7.58
N LEU A 288 6.96 -18.71 7.01
CA LEU A 288 6.24 -18.95 5.77
C LEU A 288 7.14 -18.84 4.53
N THR A 289 7.10 -19.87 3.69
CA THR A 289 7.48 -19.76 2.29
C THR A 289 6.46 -18.88 1.60
N SER A 290 6.90 -17.81 0.96
CA SER A 290 6.02 -16.81 0.39
C SER A 290 6.53 -16.29 -0.94
N VAL A 291 5.63 -15.96 -1.84
CA VAL A 291 5.93 -15.21 -3.07
C VAL A 291 6.26 -13.78 -2.65
N ARG A 292 7.47 -13.34 -2.98
CA ARG A 292 7.97 -12.03 -2.59
C ARG A 292 7.63 -10.98 -3.62
N MET A 293 6.91 -9.97 -3.17
CA MET A 293 6.70 -8.72 -3.89
C MET A 293 7.71 -7.66 -3.43
N PRO A 294 8.39 -6.95 -4.34
CA PRO A 294 9.39 -5.96 -3.97
C PRO A 294 8.74 -4.61 -3.55
N TRP A 295 7.85 -4.65 -2.55
CA TRP A 295 7.08 -3.50 -2.08
C TRP A 295 7.92 -2.26 -1.79
N ARG A 296 9.09 -2.47 -1.16
CA ARG A 296 9.98 -1.35 -0.84
C ARG A 296 10.44 -0.61 -2.09
N GLN A 297 10.92 -1.34 -3.10
CA GLN A 297 11.40 -0.75 -4.35
C GLN A 297 10.24 -0.08 -5.10
N MET A 298 9.11 -0.75 -5.21
CA MET A 298 7.92 -0.24 -5.86
C MET A 298 7.44 1.06 -5.21
N THR A 299 7.33 1.10 -3.88
CA THR A 299 6.93 2.30 -3.13
C THR A 299 7.92 3.44 -3.31
N LEU A 300 9.24 3.20 -3.18
CA LEU A 300 10.26 4.22 -3.34
C LEU A 300 10.22 4.84 -4.74
N ASN A 301 10.09 4.01 -5.78
CA ASN A 301 10.03 4.49 -7.16
C ASN A 301 8.74 5.26 -7.45
N GLY A 302 7.60 4.83 -6.91
CA GLY A 302 6.35 5.57 -6.98
C GLY A 302 6.43 6.94 -6.31
N ILE A 303 7.01 7.02 -5.11
CA ILE A 303 7.24 8.30 -4.42
C ILE A 303 8.22 9.19 -5.19
N ASN A 304 9.31 8.66 -5.73
CA ASN A 304 10.24 9.43 -6.54
C ASN A 304 9.56 10.03 -7.77
N ALA A 305 8.72 9.24 -8.46
CA ALA A 305 7.92 9.72 -9.58
C ALA A 305 6.94 10.83 -9.14
N LEU A 306 6.24 10.65 -8.03
CA LEU A 306 5.30 11.65 -7.51
C LEU A 306 6.01 12.96 -7.14
N LEU A 307 7.17 12.89 -6.48
CA LEU A 307 7.97 14.07 -6.12
C LEU A 307 8.43 14.84 -7.36
N LYS A 308 8.77 14.14 -8.43
CA LYS A 308 9.05 14.77 -9.72
C LYS A 308 7.82 15.48 -10.29
N LEU A 309 6.66 14.82 -10.31
CA LEU A 309 5.41 15.36 -10.84
C LEU A 309 4.91 16.58 -10.05
N CYS A 310 5.06 16.57 -8.73
CA CYS A 310 4.54 17.64 -7.85
C CYS A 310 5.50 18.81 -7.69
N TYR A 311 6.82 18.54 -7.65
CA TYR A 311 7.81 19.51 -7.18
C TYR A 311 9.03 19.62 -8.09
N GLY A 312 9.09 18.87 -9.21
CA GLY A 312 10.24 18.84 -10.11
C GLY A 312 11.51 18.25 -9.50
N LEU A 313 11.39 17.47 -8.42
CA LEU A 313 12.54 16.83 -7.78
C LEU A 313 12.97 15.61 -8.59
N GLU A 314 14.12 15.72 -9.24
CA GLU A 314 14.68 14.62 -10.04
C GLU A 314 15.30 13.56 -9.12
N ARG A 315 14.75 12.35 -9.15
CA ARG A 315 15.25 11.16 -8.47
C ARG A 315 15.17 9.97 -9.41
N PRO A 316 16.04 8.96 -9.26
CA PRO A 316 15.96 7.74 -10.07
C PRO A 316 14.59 7.06 -9.92
N VAL A 317 14.03 6.57 -11.04
CA VAL A 317 12.78 5.83 -11.09
C VAL A 317 13.01 4.58 -11.92
N GLU A 318 12.94 3.41 -11.28
CA GLU A 318 12.93 2.10 -11.90
C GLU A 318 11.49 1.62 -12.05
N ARG A 319 11.23 0.71 -13.02
CA ARG A 319 9.88 0.22 -13.32
C ARG A 319 9.81 -1.29 -13.43
N ASP A 320 10.93 -1.98 -13.31
CA ASP A 320 10.99 -3.42 -13.29
C ASP A 320 11.03 -3.92 -11.84
N PHE A 321 10.01 -4.66 -11.45
CA PHE A 321 9.82 -5.16 -10.10
C PHE A 321 9.66 -6.68 -10.11
N PRO A 322 10.76 -7.44 -10.19
CA PRO A 322 10.72 -8.89 -10.32
C PRO A 322 10.09 -9.55 -9.10
N VAL A 323 9.11 -10.42 -9.34
CA VAL A 323 8.49 -11.28 -8.34
C VAL A 323 9.36 -12.53 -8.19
N THR A 324 9.60 -12.96 -6.96
CA THR A 324 10.41 -14.14 -6.63
C THR A 324 9.73 -14.96 -5.54
N VAL A 325 10.29 -16.11 -5.16
CA VAL A 325 9.82 -16.90 -4.03
C VAL A 325 10.90 -16.95 -2.95
N THR A 326 10.52 -16.61 -1.73
CA THR A 326 11.36 -16.78 -0.55
C THR A 326 11.02 -18.12 0.11
N MET A 327 11.88 -19.10 -0.09
CA MET A 327 11.74 -20.43 0.54
C MET A 327 12.07 -20.35 2.04
N ARG A 328 11.19 -20.91 2.88
CA ARG A 328 11.39 -21.02 4.33
C ARG A 328 10.96 -22.41 4.83
N ALA A 329 10.29 -22.49 5.99
CA ALA A 329 10.04 -23.73 6.71
C ALA A 329 8.63 -24.32 6.52
N SER A 330 7.72 -23.63 5.82
CA SER A 330 6.31 -24.02 5.76
C SER A 330 5.94 -24.93 4.58
N VAL A 331 6.89 -25.25 3.70
CA VAL A 331 6.69 -26.18 2.56
C VAL A 331 7.63 -27.35 2.68
N ALA A 332 7.11 -28.57 2.69
CA ALA A 332 7.87 -29.82 2.69
C ALA A 332 8.25 -30.23 1.27
N ASN A 333 9.37 -30.93 1.12
CA ASN A 333 9.71 -31.62 -0.11
C ASN A 333 9.20 -33.07 -0.03
N LEU A 334 8.22 -33.43 -0.86
CA LEU A 334 7.64 -34.77 -0.94
C LEU A 334 8.38 -35.70 -1.90
N ARG A 335 9.42 -35.23 -2.59
CA ARG A 335 10.26 -36.01 -3.51
C ARG A 335 11.49 -36.65 -2.85
N SER A 336 11.75 -36.29 -1.60
CA SER A 336 12.87 -36.76 -0.80
C SER A 336 12.55 -38.02 -0.01
#